data_702451e76cf5deb945495c7fa4313797
#
_entry.id   702451e76cf5deb945495c7fa4313797
#
_cell.length_a   1.000
_cell.length_b   1.000
_cell.length_c   1.000
_cell.angle_alpha   90.00
_cell.angle_beta   90.00
_cell.angle_gamma   90.00
#
_symmetry.space_group_name_H-M   'P 1'
#
loop_
_entity.id
_entity.type
_entity.pdbx_description
1 polymer ?
#
loop_
_entity_poly.entity_id
_entity_poly.type
_entity_poly.pdbx_seq_one_letter_code
_entity_poly.pdbx_strand_id
1 'polypeptide(L)'
;MKVLSIILLAIGIVIRAALYYPPAMFQIDPDAVIAGICAFRIEHGQYPLFFPGGNRLSAASCYLTAAYFHLFGPGRTSLALTGLTWGVLYLVFTLLFLRACLGPKSACVAFLFAIVPPEQFMTVTYPPWGYGEIMASCAATLWLATLWRREGLLWQRVCFGLSVGIGLWFSFQTLMIVLPAIIWIASRRRASMLKESAPSIVAAVAGALPLVLANVSHGFPTFTQNWAVRAAPSMAIARDDFVWVVGSLIPHLLFRASGWWSETTVLVIAYSIAAVGFALSLRRTVSNSTQPCSPRNLGMLLLLVLVATIGIFSASQAGTVRGWTVRYVAPLYVVVPVFLGIGLEELWSAARALSIVTAAALLIPNLLCYGLPGSQLRSQLTAELSDYMRLERALVQHNVQLVYGDYTWVYDLNFDTHERVTAVPKVPAADCFDYGGKLSHSPVRWAAVGSYDEVEREAKVVGASGTPQRYGQLWLLIADYPSPDAAGLVAALRASGI
;
A
#
# COMPACT_ATOMS: atom_id res chain seq x y z
N MET A 1 6.85 -20.17 -24.52
CA MET A 1 6.42 -19.92 -23.12
C MET A 1 7.35 -18.97 -22.34
N LYS A 2 8.70 -19.12 -22.36
CA LYS A 2 9.61 -18.15 -21.70
C LYS A 2 9.43 -16.73 -22.27
N VAL A 3 9.41 -16.62 -23.61
CA VAL A 3 9.21 -15.35 -24.32
C VAL A 3 7.86 -14.70 -23.93
N LEU A 4 6.78 -15.48 -23.89
CA LEU A 4 5.46 -14.97 -23.49
C LEU A 4 5.46 -14.39 -22.07
N SER A 5 6.13 -15.06 -21.12
CA SER A 5 6.23 -14.53 -19.74
C SER A 5 6.99 -13.20 -19.68
N ILE A 6 8.03 -13.03 -20.49
CA ILE A 6 8.78 -11.77 -20.59
C ILE A 6 7.92 -10.69 -21.22
N ILE A 7 7.19 -11.01 -22.28
CA ILE A 7 6.25 -10.07 -22.93
C ILE A 7 5.17 -9.60 -21.91
N LEU A 8 4.56 -10.54 -21.19
CA LEU A 8 3.55 -10.22 -20.19
C LEU A 8 4.14 -9.35 -19.04
N LEU A 9 5.37 -9.65 -18.60
CA LEU A 9 6.05 -8.80 -17.62
C LEU A 9 6.27 -7.38 -18.17
N ALA A 10 6.74 -7.27 -19.40
CA ALA A 10 6.92 -5.97 -20.05
C ALA A 10 5.59 -5.20 -20.18
N ILE A 11 4.51 -5.87 -20.58
CA ILE A 11 3.17 -5.29 -20.61
C ILE A 11 2.74 -4.81 -19.22
N GLY A 12 2.96 -5.62 -18.18
CA GLY A 12 2.63 -5.26 -16.80
C GLY A 12 3.41 -4.04 -16.30
N ILE A 13 4.68 -3.93 -16.67
CA ILE A 13 5.51 -2.75 -16.38
C ILE A 13 4.98 -1.52 -17.12
N VAL A 14 4.66 -1.64 -18.42
CA VAL A 14 4.11 -0.53 -19.21
C VAL A 14 2.77 -0.06 -18.67
N ILE A 15 1.86 -0.98 -18.32
CA ILE A 15 0.58 -0.62 -17.69
C ILE A 15 0.83 0.16 -16.38
N ARG A 16 1.71 -0.33 -15.51
CA ARG A 16 2.03 0.37 -14.27
C ARG A 16 2.68 1.73 -14.53
N ALA A 17 3.65 1.82 -15.44
CA ALA A 17 4.28 3.08 -15.81
C ALA A 17 3.24 4.08 -16.38
N ALA A 18 2.30 3.62 -17.21
CA ALA A 18 1.24 4.48 -17.73
C ALA A 18 0.28 4.98 -16.65
N LEU A 19 0.06 4.20 -15.59
CA LEU A 19 -0.73 4.62 -14.44
C LEU A 19 0.05 5.61 -13.54
N TYR A 20 1.37 5.43 -13.42
CA TYR A 20 2.23 6.35 -12.69
C TYR A 20 2.53 7.65 -13.44
N TYR A 21 2.27 7.70 -14.74
CA TYR A 21 2.51 8.88 -15.56
C TYR A 21 1.22 9.31 -16.31
N PRO A 22 0.81 10.57 -16.25
CA PRO A 22 1.47 11.71 -15.60
C PRO A 22 1.29 11.71 -14.06
N PRO A 23 2.11 12.51 -13.35
CA PRO A 23 2.06 12.64 -11.89
C PRO A 23 0.69 13.09 -11.32
N ALA A 24 -0.25 13.50 -12.19
CA ALA A 24 -1.63 13.81 -11.82
C ALA A 24 -2.40 12.66 -11.16
N MET A 25 -1.93 11.40 -11.34
CA MET A 25 -2.48 10.25 -10.64
C MET A 25 -2.01 10.16 -9.18
N PHE A 26 -0.96 10.89 -8.79
CA PHE A 26 -0.71 11.23 -7.40
C PHE A 26 -1.69 12.33 -7.00
N GLN A 27 -2.96 11.99 -6.99
CA GLN A 27 -3.89 12.79 -6.22
C GLN A 27 -3.31 12.90 -4.83
N ILE A 28 -3.10 14.14 -4.46
CA ILE A 28 -3.04 14.66 -3.14
C ILE A 28 -3.30 13.54 -2.10
N ASP A 29 -2.35 12.61 -2.06
CA ASP A 29 -2.29 11.58 -1.05
C ASP A 29 -1.16 11.97 -0.10
N PRO A 30 -1.50 12.48 1.07
CA PRO A 30 -0.52 12.95 2.03
C PRO A 30 0.49 11.86 2.40
N ASP A 31 0.06 10.60 2.43
CA ASP A 31 0.94 9.49 2.76
C ASP A 31 2.01 9.27 1.67
N ALA A 32 1.70 9.55 0.41
CA ALA A 32 2.67 9.42 -0.69
C ALA A 32 3.78 10.46 -0.61
N VAL A 33 3.42 11.71 -0.35
CA VAL A 33 4.40 12.80 -0.30
C VAL A 33 5.20 12.83 1.00
N ILE A 34 4.71 12.21 2.09
CA ILE A 34 5.50 12.00 3.31
C ILE A 34 6.79 11.26 3.01
N ALA A 35 6.78 10.27 2.10
CA ALA A 35 8.01 9.61 1.65
C ALA A 35 8.98 10.58 0.98
N GLY A 36 8.48 11.57 0.24
CA GLY A 36 9.29 12.62 -0.38
C GLY A 36 9.89 13.59 0.62
N ILE A 37 9.09 14.08 1.58
CA ILE A 37 9.60 14.93 2.67
C ILE A 37 10.64 14.17 3.50
N CYS A 38 10.38 12.90 3.78
CA CYS A 38 11.33 12.03 4.45
C CYS A 38 12.64 11.90 3.66
N ALA A 39 12.56 11.81 2.32
CA ALA A 39 13.72 11.78 1.44
C ALA A 39 14.54 13.08 1.52
N PHE A 40 13.91 14.27 1.57
CA PHE A 40 14.61 15.53 1.87
C PHE A 40 15.39 15.47 3.18
N ARG A 41 14.80 14.90 4.24
CA ARG A 41 15.46 14.76 5.53
C ARG A 41 16.67 13.81 5.45
N ILE A 42 16.57 12.74 4.65
CA ILE A 42 17.69 11.82 4.41
C ILE A 42 18.83 12.54 3.69
N GLU A 43 18.56 13.36 2.67
CA GLU A 43 19.58 14.16 1.98
C GLU A 43 20.26 15.19 2.92
N HIS A 44 19.56 15.60 3.99
CA HIS A 44 20.11 16.47 5.03
C HIS A 44 20.69 15.72 6.24
N GLY A 45 20.97 14.41 6.10
CA GLY A 45 21.68 13.61 7.11
C GLY A 45 20.80 13.03 8.22
N GLN A 46 19.47 13.01 8.07
CA GLN A 46 18.57 12.32 8.98
C GLN A 46 18.27 10.92 8.42
N TYR A 47 18.50 9.88 9.22
CA TYR A 47 18.34 8.49 8.77
C TYR A 47 17.26 7.75 9.56
N PRO A 48 15.98 7.99 9.28
CA PRO A 48 14.88 7.32 9.97
C PRO A 48 14.84 5.84 9.64
N LEU A 49 14.51 5.00 10.60
CA LEU A 49 14.29 3.56 10.42
C LEU A 49 12.82 3.21 10.21
N PHE A 50 11.93 4.10 10.68
CA PHE A 50 10.50 4.01 10.46
C PHE A 50 10.00 5.13 9.56
N PHE A 51 8.90 4.85 8.87
CA PHE A 51 8.16 5.84 8.11
C PHE A 51 7.62 6.93 9.06
N PRO A 52 7.74 8.22 8.73
CA PRO A 52 7.27 9.31 9.58
C PRO A 52 5.80 9.18 9.95
N GLY A 53 5.46 9.38 11.21
CA GLY A 53 4.10 9.19 11.73
C GLY A 53 3.66 7.73 11.91
N GLY A 54 4.50 6.75 11.54
CA GLY A 54 4.14 5.33 11.56
C GLY A 54 5.20 4.39 12.11
N ASN A 55 5.30 4.19 13.43
CA ASN A 55 6.25 3.26 14.07
C ASN A 55 6.02 1.76 13.72
N ARG A 56 5.34 1.46 12.64
CA ARG A 56 4.96 0.12 12.15
C ARG A 56 5.27 -0.12 10.67
N LEU A 57 5.67 0.92 9.96
CA LEU A 57 6.07 0.86 8.55
C LEU A 57 7.55 1.25 8.45
N SER A 58 8.28 0.61 7.56
CA SER A 58 9.68 0.94 7.31
C SER A 58 9.84 2.28 6.59
N ALA A 59 11.01 2.88 6.72
CA ALA A 59 11.41 4.02 5.89
C ALA A 59 12.02 3.60 4.53
N ALA A 60 11.86 2.34 4.08
CA ALA A 60 12.50 1.85 2.87
C ALA A 60 12.10 2.67 1.62
N SER A 61 10.82 3.03 1.49
CA SER A 61 10.36 3.92 0.42
C SER A 61 11.01 5.31 0.50
N CYS A 62 11.28 5.84 1.69
CA CYS A 62 11.97 7.12 1.86
C CYS A 62 13.41 7.06 1.31
N TYR A 63 14.15 6.00 1.62
CA TYR A 63 15.51 5.79 1.12
C TYR A 63 15.55 5.60 -0.40
N LEU A 64 14.60 4.83 -0.95
CA LEU A 64 14.49 4.65 -2.38
C LEU A 64 14.14 5.97 -3.09
N THR A 65 13.25 6.77 -2.50
CA THR A 65 12.91 8.11 -3.01
C THR A 65 14.12 9.05 -2.95
N ALA A 66 14.91 9.04 -1.87
CA ALA A 66 16.13 9.83 -1.76
C ALA A 66 17.16 9.44 -2.85
N ALA A 67 17.30 8.14 -3.14
CA ALA A 67 18.14 7.70 -4.24
C ALA A 67 17.65 8.24 -5.60
N TYR A 68 16.34 8.28 -5.84
CA TYR A 68 15.78 8.90 -7.04
C TYR A 68 15.90 10.42 -7.05
N PHE A 69 15.85 11.10 -5.91
CA PHE A 69 16.13 12.53 -5.82
C PHE A 69 17.57 12.82 -6.25
N HIS A 70 18.50 12.01 -5.79
CA HIS A 70 19.91 12.15 -6.20
C HIS A 70 20.11 11.94 -7.71
N LEU A 71 19.35 11.05 -8.36
CA LEU A 71 19.49 10.72 -9.77
C LEU A 71 18.71 11.66 -10.71
N PHE A 72 17.51 12.06 -10.34
CA PHE A 72 16.54 12.75 -11.21
C PHE A 72 16.06 14.09 -10.64
N GLY A 73 16.54 14.47 -9.47
CA GLY A 73 16.07 15.63 -8.73
C GLY A 73 14.81 15.36 -7.90
N PRO A 74 14.57 16.23 -6.89
CA PRO A 74 13.38 16.15 -6.06
C PRO A 74 12.11 16.49 -6.84
N GLY A 75 11.04 15.71 -6.66
CA GLY A 75 9.78 15.96 -7.31
C GLY A 75 8.88 14.72 -7.41
N ARG A 76 7.67 14.93 -7.89
CA ARG A 76 6.63 13.89 -8.01
C ARG A 76 7.04 12.74 -8.94
N THR A 77 7.90 12.99 -9.94
CA THR A 77 8.44 11.93 -10.81
C THR A 77 9.28 10.94 -10.02
N SER A 78 10.12 11.39 -9.11
CA SER A 78 10.95 10.54 -8.26
C SER A 78 10.11 9.71 -7.29
N LEU A 79 9.03 10.29 -6.75
CA LEU A 79 8.02 9.55 -5.99
C LEU A 79 7.36 8.46 -6.84
N ALA A 80 6.95 8.80 -8.08
CA ALA A 80 6.37 7.85 -9.02
C ALA A 80 7.29 6.66 -9.30
N LEU A 81 8.58 6.93 -9.52
CA LEU A 81 9.59 5.89 -9.74
C LEU A 81 9.76 4.97 -8.53
N THR A 82 9.63 5.50 -7.32
CA THR A 82 9.64 4.69 -6.09
C THR A 82 8.49 3.68 -6.08
N GLY A 83 7.27 4.14 -6.27
CA GLY A 83 6.11 3.24 -6.34
C GLY A 83 6.19 2.26 -7.50
N LEU A 84 6.63 2.71 -8.69
CA LEU A 84 6.82 1.86 -9.87
C LEU A 84 7.84 0.75 -9.58
N THR A 85 8.94 1.06 -8.89
CA THR A 85 9.96 0.06 -8.53
C THR A 85 9.37 -1.05 -7.68
N TRP A 86 8.62 -0.71 -6.63
CA TRP A 86 7.94 -1.71 -5.81
C TRP A 86 6.91 -2.52 -6.60
N GLY A 87 6.15 -1.86 -7.48
CA GLY A 87 5.21 -2.51 -8.38
C GLY A 87 5.89 -3.50 -9.35
N VAL A 88 7.06 -3.14 -9.90
CA VAL A 88 7.87 -4.03 -10.76
C VAL A 88 8.40 -5.21 -9.96
N LEU A 89 8.96 -4.98 -8.77
CA LEU A 89 9.45 -6.06 -7.89
C LEU A 89 8.32 -7.03 -7.52
N TYR A 90 7.12 -6.51 -7.20
CA TYR A 90 5.95 -7.34 -6.98
C TYR A 90 5.63 -8.23 -8.20
N LEU A 91 5.60 -7.67 -9.41
CA LEU A 91 5.33 -8.42 -10.63
C LEU A 91 6.40 -9.48 -10.89
N VAL A 92 7.68 -9.15 -10.73
CA VAL A 92 8.79 -10.09 -10.93
C VAL A 92 8.68 -11.26 -9.97
N PHE A 93 8.54 -10.99 -8.67
CA PHE A 93 8.46 -12.06 -7.67
C PHE A 93 7.17 -12.89 -7.80
N THR A 94 6.05 -12.25 -8.16
CA THR A 94 4.80 -12.97 -8.45
C THR A 94 4.96 -13.88 -9.65
N LEU A 95 5.56 -13.42 -10.75
CA LEU A 95 5.82 -14.27 -11.92
C LEU A 95 6.73 -15.46 -11.57
N LEU A 96 7.80 -15.21 -10.79
CA LEU A 96 8.70 -16.28 -10.33
C LEU A 96 7.96 -17.29 -9.45
N PHE A 97 7.10 -16.84 -8.54
CA PHE A 97 6.27 -17.68 -7.69
C PHE A 97 5.30 -18.54 -8.53
N LEU A 98 4.54 -17.89 -9.43
CA LEU A 98 3.60 -18.59 -10.31
C LEU A 98 4.30 -19.66 -11.17
N ARG A 99 5.45 -19.35 -11.74
CA ARG A 99 6.24 -20.29 -12.55
C ARG A 99 6.84 -21.43 -11.72
N ALA A 100 7.13 -21.18 -10.45
CA ALA A 100 7.58 -22.23 -9.55
C ALA A 100 6.44 -23.18 -9.12
N CYS A 101 5.20 -22.68 -9.07
CA CYS A 101 4.03 -23.42 -8.58
C CYS A 101 3.20 -24.06 -9.68
N LEU A 102 3.07 -23.40 -10.84
CA LEU A 102 2.12 -23.74 -11.89
C LEU A 102 2.83 -24.17 -13.17
N GLY A 103 2.11 -24.88 -14.02
CA GLY A 103 2.55 -25.13 -15.40
C GLY A 103 2.69 -23.83 -16.19
N PRO A 104 3.47 -23.81 -17.28
CA PRO A 104 3.79 -22.58 -17.99
C PRO A 104 2.56 -21.81 -18.52
N LYS A 105 1.51 -22.52 -18.93
CA LYS A 105 0.25 -21.89 -19.42
C LYS A 105 -0.51 -21.26 -18.29
N SER A 106 -0.77 -22.01 -17.23
CA SER A 106 -1.50 -21.56 -16.03
C SER A 106 -0.79 -20.39 -15.35
N ALA A 107 0.56 -20.43 -15.32
CA ALA A 107 1.35 -19.32 -14.78
C ALA A 107 1.15 -18.03 -15.58
N CYS A 108 1.07 -18.11 -16.93
CA CYS A 108 0.78 -16.94 -17.74
C CYS A 108 -0.65 -16.42 -17.54
N VAL A 109 -1.64 -17.29 -17.45
CA VAL A 109 -3.04 -16.91 -17.18
C VAL A 109 -3.15 -16.28 -15.80
N ALA A 110 -2.60 -16.93 -14.78
CA ALA A 110 -2.56 -16.38 -13.41
C ALA A 110 -1.89 -15.01 -13.35
N PHE A 111 -0.80 -14.82 -14.09
CA PHE A 111 -0.04 -13.58 -14.09
C PHE A 111 -0.80 -12.39 -14.67
N LEU A 112 -1.77 -12.60 -15.57
CA LEU A 112 -2.66 -11.51 -16.04
C LEU A 112 -3.40 -10.84 -14.90
N PHE A 113 -3.81 -11.60 -13.88
CA PHE A 113 -4.49 -11.05 -12.70
C PHE A 113 -3.53 -10.29 -11.76
N ALA A 114 -2.25 -10.59 -11.79
CA ALA A 114 -1.25 -9.77 -11.10
C ALA A 114 -0.92 -8.48 -11.87
N ILE A 115 -0.98 -8.51 -13.21
CA ILE A 115 -0.80 -7.34 -14.08
C ILE A 115 -1.97 -6.37 -13.94
N VAL A 116 -3.21 -6.90 -13.93
CA VAL A 116 -4.47 -6.15 -13.87
C VAL A 116 -5.23 -6.56 -12.60
N PRO A 117 -4.74 -6.17 -11.41
CA PRO A 117 -5.43 -6.45 -10.16
C PRO A 117 -6.65 -5.54 -9.98
N PRO A 118 -7.52 -5.78 -8.98
CA PRO A 118 -8.59 -4.85 -8.63
C PRO A 118 -8.08 -3.43 -8.36
N GLU A 119 -8.91 -2.43 -8.67
CA GLU A 119 -8.59 -1.01 -8.46
C GLU A 119 -8.14 -0.72 -7.02
N GLN A 120 -8.84 -1.27 -6.04
CA GLN A 120 -8.52 -1.08 -4.62
C GLN A 120 -7.14 -1.60 -4.25
N PHE A 121 -6.69 -2.70 -4.85
CA PHE A 121 -5.33 -3.18 -4.68
C PHE A 121 -4.32 -2.22 -5.29
N MET A 122 -4.62 -1.66 -6.47
CA MET A 122 -3.75 -0.67 -7.12
C MET A 122 -3.64 0.60 -6.31
N THR A 123 -4.74 1.19 -5.86
CA THR A 123 -4.74 2.44 -5.08
C THR A 123 -3.95 2.31 -3.77
N VAL A 124 -3.95 1.13 -3.16
CA VAL A 124 -3.22 0.86 -1.92
C VAL A 124 -1.73 0.63 -2.17
N THR A 125 -1.36 -0.07 -3.25
CA THR A 125 0.04 -0.48 -3.49
C THR A 125 0.82 0.47 -4.39
N TYR A 126 0.13 1.43 -4.97
CA TYR A 126 0.66 2.37 -5.93
C TYR A 126 1.50 3.50 -5.27
N PRO A 127 1.01 4.20 -4.23
CA PRO A 127 1.79 5.27 -3.60
C PRO A 127 2.99 4.72 -2.84
N PRO A 128 4.10 5.48 -2.72
CA PRO A 128 5.31 5.06 -2.01
C PRO A 128 5.19 5.20 -0.48
N TRP A 129 4.16 4.61 0.11
CA TRP A 129 3.83 4.71 1.53
C TRP A 129 3.90 3.38 2.31
N GLY A 130 4.69 2.42 1.81
CA GLY A 130 4.99 1.17 2.51
C GLY A 130 4.24 -0.07 2.01
N TYR A 131 3.10 0.06 1.32
CA TYR A 131 2.33 -1.11 0.90
C TYR A 131 2.87 -1.79 -0.36
N GLY A 132 3.48 -1.04 -1.28
CA GLY A 132 4.16 -1.61 -2.45
C GLY A 132 5.31 -2.53 -2.05
N GLU A 133 6.12 -2.11 -1.08
CA GLU A 133 7.23 -2.90 -0.54
C GLU A 133 6.73 -4.15 0.21
N ILE A 134 5.62 -4.03 0.96
CA ILE A 134 4.98 -5.16 1.63
C ILE A 134 4.57 -6.22 0.59
N MET A 135 3.92 -5.81 -0.50
CA MET A 135 3.48 -6.74 -1.56
C MET A 135 4.65 -7.42 -2.26
N ALA A 136 5.70 -6.65 -2.59
CA ALA A 136 6.91 -7.19 -3.19
C ALA A 136 7.58 -8.24 -2.26
N SER A 137 7.69 -7.92 -0.96
CA SER A 137 8.22 -8.83 0.05
C SER A 137 7.36 -10.09 0.22
N CYS A 138 6.04 -9.96 0.27
CA CYS A 138 5.12 -11.10 0.35
C CYS A 138 5.27 -12.05 -0.85
N ALA A 139 5.33 -11.50 -2.07
CA ALA A 139 5.54 -12.29 -3.28
C ALA A 139 6.92 -12.98 -3.29
N ALA A 140 7.98 -12.28 -2.89
CA ALA A 140 9.32 -12.83 -2.74
C ALA A 140 9.35 -13.98 -1.72
N THR A 141 8.71 -13.79 -0.57
CA THR A 141 8.61 -14.81 0.49
C THR A 141 7.91 -16.08 -0.03
N LEU A 142 6.81 -15.96 -0.76
CA LEU A 142 6.12 -17.12 -1.35
C LEU A 142 6.95 -17.83 -2.40
N TRP A 143 7.62 -17.07 -3.26
CA TRP A 143 8.55 -17.66 -4.23
C TRP A 143 9.66 -18.46 -3.55
N LEU A 144 10.35 -17.87 -2.57
CA LEU A 144 11.44 -18.52 -1.83
C LEU A 144 10.95 -19.69 -0.98
N ALA A 145 9.76 -19.58 -0.37
CA ALA A 145 9.11 -20.69 0.32
C ALA A 145 8.85 -21.88 -0.62
N THR A 146 8.44 -21.59 -1.86
CA THR A 146 8.23 -22.62 -2.87
C THR A 146 9.53 -23.35 -3.22
N LEU A 147 10.62 -22.60 -3.42
CA LEU A 147 11.93 -23.15 -3.72
C LEU A 147 12.44 -24.01 -2.54
N TRP A 148 12.34 -23.49 -1.31
CA TRP A 148 12.72 -24.26 -0.12
C TRP A 148 11.90 -25.54 0.02
N ARG A 149 10.59 -25.44 -0.18
CA ARG A 149 9.70 -26.61 -0.11
C ARG A 149 10.06 -27.67 -1.16
N ARG A 150 10.53 -27.28 -2.36
CA ARG A 150 10.91 -28.19 -3.46
C ARG A 150 12.29 -28.80 -3.26
N GLU A 151 13.30 -27.98 -3.07
CA GLU A 151 14.72 -28.37 -3.13
C GLU A 151 15.41 -28.24 -1.76
N GLY A 152 15.20 -27.12 -1.08
CA GLY A 152 15.76 -26.86 0.25
C GLY A 152 17.25 -26.57 0.24
N LEU A 153 17.77 -25.94 -0.82
CA LEU A 153 19.17 -25.54 -0.90
C LEU A 153 19.50 -24.44 0.12
N LEU A 154 20.76 -24.36 0.56
CA LEU A 154 21.18 -23.41 1.59
C LEU A 154 20.82 -21.95 1.23
N TRP A 155 21.14 -21.54 0.00
CA TRP A 155 20.83 -20.17 -0.45
C TRP A 155 19.32 -19.84 -0.43
N GLN A 156 18.47 -20.83 -0.75
CA GLN A 156 17.00 -20.65 -0.72
C GLN A 156 16.51 -20.39 0.71
N ARG A 157 17.09 -21.10 1.68
CA ARG A 157 16.79 -20.94 3.11
C ARG A 157 17.27 -19.59 3.63
N VAL A 158 18.49 -19.19 3.29
CA VAL A 158 19.05 -17.88 3.66
C VAL A 158 18.23 -16.76 3.05
N CYS A 159 17.95 -16.80 1.75
CA CYS A 159 17.14 -15.78 1.09
C CYS A 159 15.70 -15.72 1.62
N PHE A 160 15.10 -16.89 1.95
CA PHE A 160 13.79 -16.94 2.61
C PHE A 160 13.84 -16.22 3.96
N GLY A 161 14.83 -16.54 4.80
CA GLY A 161 15.01 -15.88 6.08
C GLY A 161 15.18 -14.37 5.94
N LEU A 162 16.06 -13.91 5.04
CA LEU A 162 16.23 -12.49 4.73
C LEU A 162 14.92 -11.83 4.31
N SER A 163 14.16 -12.48 3.40
CA SER A 163 12.86 -11.99 2.94
C SER A 163 11.85 -11.87 4.08
N VAL A 164 11.84 -12.81 5.01
CA VAL A 164 11.02 -12.76 6.22
C VAL A 164 11.43 -11.58 7.11
N GLY A 165 12.71 -11.44 7.41
CA GLY A 165 13.21 -10.37 8.29
C GLY A 165 12.97 -8.97 7.71
N ILE A 166 13.29 -8.78 6.42
CA ILE A 166 13.02 -7.53 5.70
C ILE A 166 11.50 -7.24 5.65
N GLY A 167 10.68 -8.27 5.40
CA GLY A 167 9.23 -8.15 5.39
C GLY A 167 8.68 -7.69 6.75
N LEU A 168 9.19 -8.23 7.86
CA LEU A 168 8.83 -7.81 9.21
C LEU A 168 9.23 -6.36 9.49
N TRP A 169 10.38 -5.91 8.98
CA TRP A 169 10.76 -4.50 9.04
C TRP A 169 9.81 -3.64 8.20
N PHE A 170 9.43 -4.09 7.00
CA PHE A 170 8.45 -3.36 6.19
C PHE A 170 7.12 -3.21 6.91
N SER A 171 6.54 -4.30 7.39
CA SER A 171 5.34 -4.28 8.23
C SER A 171 5.04 -5.67 8.82
N PHE A 172 4.45 -5.72 10.00
CA PHE A 172 3.90 -6.97 10.56
C PHE A 172 2.73 -7.57 9.76
N GLN A 173 2.16 -6.82 8.80
CA GLN A 173 1.18 -7.39 7.87
C GLN A 173 1.76 -8.54 7.04
N THR A 174 3.07 -8.57 6.82
CA THR A 174 3.75 -9.68 6.14
C THR A 174 3.58 -11.02 6.86
N LEU A 175 3.27 -11.04 8.17
CA LEU A 175 2.95 -12.25 8.92
C LEU A 175 1.75 -13.01 8.32
N MET A 176 0.82 -12.33 7.65
CA MET A 176 -0.29 -12.95 6.94
C MET A 176 0.18 -13.91 5.83
N ILE A 177 1.40 -13.75 5.34
CA ILE A 177 2.04 -14.61 4.35
C ILE A 177 3.13 -15.48 4.97
N VAL A 178 3.95 -14.91 5.87
CA VAL A 178 5.09 -15.59 6.48
C VAL A 178 4.65 -16.81 7.28
N LEU A 179 3.65 -16.66 8.17
CA LEU A 179 3.16 -17.79 8.99
C LEU A 179 2.60 -18.93 8.13
N PRO A 180 1.68 -18.68 7.18
CA PRO A 180 1.25 -19.67 6.22
C PRO A 180 2.39 -20.34 5.45
N ALA A 181 3.38 -19.56 4.99
CA ALA A 181 4.52 -20.09 4.24
C ALA A 181 5.36 -21.06 5.09
N ILE A 182 5.62 -20.72 6.35
CA ILE A 182 6.34 -21.59 7.31
C ILE A 182 5.55 -22.89 7.53
N ILE A 183 4.25 -22.82 7.82
CA ILE A 183 3.39 -23.99 8.01
C ILE A 183 3.38 -24.85 6.73
N TRP A 184 3.30 -24.21 5.56
CA TRP A 184 3.29 -24.88 4.28
C TRP A 184 4.60 -25.59 3.97
N ILE A 185 5.77 -25.02 4.30
CA ILE A 185 7.07 -25.69 4.24
C ILE A 185 7.09 -26.86 5.20
N ALA A 186 6.71 -26.64 6.46
CA ALA A 186 6.71 -27.65 7.52
C ALA A 186 5.84 -28.86 7.18
N SER A 187 4.72 -28.68 6.51
CA SER A 187 3.82 -29.76 6.14
C SER A 187 4.47 -30.85 5.25
N ARG A 188 5.54 -30.51 4.55
CA ARG A 188 6.31 -31.44 3.71
C ARG A 188 7.64 -31.87 4.33
N ARG A 189 8.32 -30.96 5.06
CA ARG A 189 9.69 -31.14 5.53
C ARG A 189 9.78 -31.33 7.06
N ARG A 190 8.75 -31.92 7.67
CA ARG A 190 8.64 -32.04 9.16
C ARG A 190 9.93 -32.49 9.85
N ALA A 191 10.55 -33.58 9.36
CA ALA A 191 11.71 -34.19 10.02
C ALA A 191 13.01 -33.38 9.84
N SER A 192 13.18 -32.69 8.71
CA SER A 192 14.40 -31.93 8.39
C SER A 192 14.30 -30.46 8.74
N MET A 193 13.08 -29.90 8.88
CA MET A 193 12.86 -28.47 9.02
C MET A 193 13.60 -27.85 10.21
N LEU A 194 13.60 -28.50 11.39
CA LEU A 194 14.30 -27.99 12.56
C LEU A 194 15.82 -27.88 12.34
N LYS A 195 16.41 -28.89 11.66
CA LYS A 195 17.84 -28.89 11.35
C LYS A 195 18.19 -27.88 10.24
N GLU A 196 17.26 -27.67 9.32
CA GLU A 196 17.44 -26.80 8.16
C GLU A 196 17.11 -25.32 8.45
N SER A 197 16.42 -25.01 9.55
CA SER A 197 15.92 -23.66 9.83
C SER A 197 16.97 -22.68 10.37
N ALA A 198 18.06 -23.16 10.98
CA ALA A 198 19.07 -22.31 11.59
C ALA A 198 19.60 -21.19 10.65
N PRO A 199 20.00 -21.47 9.39
CA PRO A 199 20.45 -20.43 8.47
C PRO A 199 19.34 -19.40 8.16
N SER A 200 18.08 -19.87 8.09
CA SER A 200 16.93 -18.97 7.84
C SER A 200 16.65 -18.07 9.04
N ILE A 201 16.77 -18.58 10.24
CA ILE A 201 16.56 -17.78 11.47
C ILE A 201 17.63 -16.69 11.57
N VAL A 202 18.92 -17.06 11.38
CA VAL A 202 20.01 -16.09 11.40
C VAL A 202 19.79 -15.01 10.33
N ALA A 203 19.42 -15.42 9.12
CA ALA A 203 19.14 -14.49 8.03
C ALA A 203 17.90 -13.61 8.31
N ALA A 204 16.86 -14.16 8.96
CA ALA A 204 15.68 -13.40 9.35
C ALA A 204 16.01 -12.33 10.41
N VAL A 205 16.84 -12.66 11.39
CA VAL A 205 17.33 -11.68 12.38
C VAL A 205 18.15 -10.60 11.68
N ALA A 206 19.05 -10.96 10.75
CA ALA A 206 19.82 -9.99 9.97
C ALA A 206 18.91 -9.07 9.12
N GLY A 207 17.90 -9.63 8.46
CA GLY A 207 16.93 -8.83 7.67
C GLY A 207 16.05 -7.93 8.54
N ALA A 208 15.74 -8.34 9.76
CA ALA A 208 14.96 -7.56 10.72
C ALA A 208 15.82 -6.57 11.55
N LEU A 209 17.13 -6.50 11.32
CA LEU A 209 18.03 -5.65 12.12
C LEU A 209 17.58 -4.19 12.20
N PRO A 210 17.11 -3.51 11.12
CA PRO A 210 16.63 -2.14 11.23
C PRO A 210 15.42 -2.03 12.18
N LEU A 211 14.48 -2.99 12.15
CA LEU A 211 13.34 -3.04 13.07
C LEU A 211 13.80 -3.21 14.53
N VAL A 212 14.77 -4.10 14.76
CA VAL A 212 15.32 -4.34 16.11
C VAL A 212 16.02 -3.09 16.63
N LEU A 213 16.89 -2.49 15.83
CA LEU A 213 17.61 -1.27 16.20
C LEU A 213 16.65 -0.13 16.51
N ALA A 214 15.64 0.09 15.67
CA ALA A 214 14.65 1.14 15.88
C ALA A 214 13.87 0.94 17.20
N ASN A 215 13.49 -0.30 17.51
CA ASN A 215 12.77 -0.59 18.75
C ASN A 215 13.66 -0.42 19.98
N VAL A 216 14.89 -0.93 19.95
CA VAL A 216 15.82 -0.82 21.09
C VAL A 216 16.20 0.65 21.36
N SER A 217 16.45 1.43 20.31
CA SER A 217 16.88 2.83 20.46
C SER A 217 15.76 3.79 20.92
N HIS A 218 14.47 3.45 20.69
CA HIS A 218 13.35 4.34 20.97
C HIS A 218 12.33 3.77 21.99
N GLY A 219 12.72 2.80 22.81
CA GLY A 219 11.85 2.25 23.85
C GLY A 219 10.68 1.42 23.33
N PHE A 220 10.92 0.65 22.29
CA PHE A 220 9.97 -0.29 21.68
C PHE A 220 8.69 0.37 21.13
N PRO A 221 8.78 1.45 20.32
CA PRO A 221 7.62 2.20 19.85
C PRO A 221 6.65 1.35 19.03
N THR A 222 7.13 0.33 18.32
CA THR A 222 6.27 -0.57 17.55
C THR A 222 5.25 -1.30 18.45
N PHE A 223 5.58 -1.57 19.70
CA PHE A 223 4.71 -2.29 20.64
C PHE A 223 4.01 -1.36 21.63
N THR A 224 4.64 -0.25 22.01
CA THR A 224 4.09 0.68 23.02
C THR A 224 3.21 1.75 22.42
N GLN A 225 3.48 2.19 21.18
CA GLN A 225 2.76 3.26 20.50
C GLN A 225 1.83 2.75 19.40
N ASN A 226 1.96 1.47 19.02
CA ASN A 226 1.09 0.89 18.00
C ASN A 226 -0.31 0.65 18.55
N TRP A 227 -1.28 1.44 18.10
CA TRP A 227 -2.67 1.31 18.51
C TRP A 227 -3.27 -0.09 18.24
N ALA A 228 -2.78 -0.80 17.21
CA ALA A 228 -3.24 -2.15 16.88
C ALA A 228 -2.80 -3.23 17.90
N VAL A 229 -1.86 -2.92 18.79
CA VAL A 229 -1.27 -3.87 19.76
C VAL A 229 -1.60 -3.50 21.21
N ARG A 230 -2.09 -2.28 21.47
CA ARG A 230 -2.24 -1.71 22.83
C ARG A 230 -3.20 -2.45 23.76
N ALA A 231 -4.19 -3.16 23.22
CA ALA A 231 -5.08 -3.97 24.04
C ALA A 231 -5.53 -5.21 23.26
N ALA A 232 -5.66 -6.35 23.93
CA ALA A 232 -6.34 -7.50 23.36
C ALA A 232 -7.81 -7.11 23.11
N PRO A 233 -8.34 -7.31 21.88
CA PRO A 233 -9.73 -7.00 21.61
C PRO A 233 -10.63 -7.86 22.51
N SER A 234 -11.76 -7.30 22.95
CA SER A 234 -12.79 -8.13 23.56
C SER A 234 -13.33 -9.13 22.52
N MET A 235 -13.88 -10.26 22.98
CA MET A 235 -14.49 -11.24 22.06
C MET A 235 -15.57 -10.62 21.16
N ALA A 236 -16.30 -9.61 21.65
CA ALA A 236 -17.28 -8.88 20.86
C ALA A 236 -16.61 -8.09 19.72
N ILE A 237 -15.55 -7.35 20.01
CA ILE A 237 -14.78 -6.60 19.00
C ILE A 237 -14.17 -7.56 17.98
N ALA A 238 -13.55 -8.66 18.42
CA ALA A 238 -12.96 -9.65 17.52
C ALA A 238 -13.99 -10.29 16.59
N ARG A 239 -15.20 -10.55 17.08
CA ARG A 239 -16.33 -11.05 16.28
C ARG A 239 -16.78 -10.01 15.24
N ASP A 240 -16.95 -8.78 15.65
CA ASP A 240 -17.41 -7.70 14.77
C ASP A 240 -16.35 -7.40 13.69
N ASP A 241 -15.07 -7.45 14.04
CA ASP A 241 -13.96 -7.34 13.09
C ASP A 241 -13.93 -8.53 12.12
N PHE A 242 -14.17 -9.76 12.60
CA PHE A 242 -14.29 -10.94 11.74
C PHE A 242 -15.43 -10.76 10.71
N VAL A 243 -16.61 -10.38 11.16
CA VAL A 243 -17.77 -10.16 10.28
C VAL A 243 -17.46 -9.08 9.26
N TRP A 244 -16.79 -8.01 9.68
CA TRP A 244 -16.43 -6.91 8.80
C TRP A 244 -15.33 -7.27 7.79
N VAL A 245 -14.30 -8.04 8.19
CA VAL A 245 -13.27 -8.55 7.25
C VAL A 245 -13.89 -9.42 6.17
N VAL A 246 -14.71 -10.38 6.58
CA VAL A 246 -15.31 -11.34 5.64
C VAL A 246 -16.43 -10.70 4.80
N GLY A 247 -17.25 -9.87 5.42
CA GLY A 247 -18.44 -9.29 4.77
C GLY A 247 -18.17 -7.99 4.02
N SER A 248 -17.08 -7.31 4.31
CA SER A 248 -16.78 -6.00 3.72
C SER A 248 -15.38 -5.91 3.13
N LEU A 249 -14.30 -6.08 3.93
CA LEU A 249 -12.94 -5.78 3.46
C LEU A 249 -12.45 -6.70 2.34
N ILE A 250 -12.66 -8.02 2.46
CA ILE A 250 -12.28 -8.96 1.41
C ILE A 250 -13.10 -8.71 0.14
N PRO A 251 -14.43 -8.53 0.20
CA PRO A 251 -15.21 -8.09 -0.95
C PRO A 251 -14.70 -6.77 -1.55
N HIS A 252 -14.39 -5.75 -0.74
CA HIS A 252 -13.86 -4.48 -1.24
C HIS A 252 -12.48 -4.62 -1.90
N LEU A 253 -11.63 -5.53 -1.40
CA LEU A 253 -10.34 -5.81 -2.03
C LEU A 253 -10.50 -6.46 -3.41
N LEU A 254 -11.50 -7.33 -3.59
CA LEU A 254 -11.71 -8.13 -4.80
C LEU A 254 -12.65 -7.49 -5.80
N PHE A 255 -13.58 -6.65 -5.33
CA PHE A 255 -14.62 -6.04 -6.13
C PHE A 255 -14.55 -4.52 -6.02
N ARG A 256 -14.87 -3.84 -7.10
CA ARG A 256 -14.96 -2.37 -7.07
C ARG A 256 -16.15 -1.92 -6.22
N ALA A 257 -15.91 -1.00 -5.31
CA ALA A 257 -16.94 -0.35 -4.48
C ALA A 257 -17.68 0.79 -5.21
N SER A 258 -17.51 0.99 -6.51
CA SER A 258 -18.26 1.99 -7.26
C SER A 258 -19.71 1.53 -7.43
N GLY A 259 -20.65 2.36 -7.02
CA GLY A 259 -22.09 2.12 -6.90
C GLY A 259 -22.89 1.49 -8.07
N TRP A 260 -22.24 0.80 -8.97
CA TRP A 260 -22.84 0.03 -10.06
C TRP A 260 -23.03 -1.41 -9.63
N TRP A 261 -24.21 -1.73 -9.11
CA TRP A 261 -24.60 -3.09 -8.72
C TRP A 261 -24.33 -4.14 -9.80
N SER A 262 -24.43 -3.77 -11.09
CA SER A 262 -24.18 -4.66 -12.22
C SER A 262 -22.72 -5.14 -12.30
N GLU A 263 -21.74 -4.26 -12.09
CA GLU A 263 -20.32 -4.62 -12.14
C GLU A 263 -19.93 -5.54 -10.99
N THR A 264 -20.36 -5.22 -9.77
CA THR A 264 -20.12 -6.07 -8.60
C THR A 264 -20.74 -7.46 -8.79
N THR A 265 -21.94 -7.54 -9.34
CA THR A 265 -22.62 -8.82 -9.61
C THR A 265 -21.84 -9.66 -10.62
N VAL A 266 -21.34 -9.04 -11.72
CA VAL A 266 -20.52 -9.74 -12.72
C VAL A 266 -19.24 -10.28 -12.10
N LEU A 267 -18.55 -9.49 -11.28
CA LEU A 267 -17.33 -9.91 -10.60
C LEU A 267 -17.60 -11.06 -9.62
N VAL A 268 -18.65 -10.97 -8.80
CA VAL A 268 -19.04 -12.03 -7.85
C VAL A 268 -19.32 -13.33 -8.59
N ILE A 269 -20.09 -13.29 -9.69
CA ILE A 269 -20.36 -14.46 -10.51
C ILE A 269 -19.07 -15.04 -11.09
N ALA A 270 -18.20 -14.22 -11.64
CA ALA A 270 -16.95 -14.65 -12.25
C ALA A 270 -15.98 -15.27 -11.21
N TYR A 271 -15.85 -14.69 -10.02
CA TYR A 271 -15.08 -15.30 -8.92
C TYR A 271 -15.70 -16.62 -8.46
N SER A 272 -17.03 -16.71 -8.40
CA SER A 272 -17.74 -17.94 -8.02
C SER A 272 -17.49 -19.06 -9.04
N ILE A 273 -17.53 -18.75 -10.34
CA ILE A 273 -17.24 -19.70 -11.41
C ILE A 273 -15.78 -20.16 -11.32
N ALA A 274 -14.83 -19.26 -11.10
CA ALA A 274 -13.43 -19.61 -10.89
C ALA A 274 -13.22 -20.50 -9.65
N ALA A 275 -13.99 -20.23 -8.57
CA ALA A 275 -13.99 -21.04 -7.36
C ALA A 275 -14.50 -22.46 -7.61
N VAL A 276 -15.54 -22.63 -8.42
CA VAL A 276 -16.02 -23.96 -8.85
C VAL A 276 -14.93 -24.69 -9.65
N GLY A 277 -14.27 -24.02 -10.60
CA GLY A 277 -13.15 -24.61 -11.35
C GLY A 277 -12.02 -25.05 -10.42
N PHE A 278 -11.64 -24.21 -9.44
CA PHE A 278 -10.65 -24.57 -8.45
C PHE A 278 -11.06 -25.78 -7.59
N ALA A 279 -12.31 -25.84 -7.14
CA ALA A 279 -12.84 -26.96 -6.36
C ALA A 279 -12.84 -28.28 -7.17
N LEU A 280 -13.15 -28.22 -8.47
CA LEU A 280 -13.03 -29.36 -9.37
C LEU A 280 -11.59 -29.84 -9.51
N SER A 281 -10.63 -28.93 -9.64
CA SER A 281 -9.20 -29.26 -9.67
C SER A 281 -8.74 -29.96 -8.38
N LEU A 282 -9.23 -29.52 -7.21
CA LEU A 282 -8.92 -30.19 -5.93
C LEU A 282 -9.42 -31.66 -5.91
N ARG A 283 -10.60 -31.94 -6.45
CA ARG A 283 -11.17 -33.29 -6.49
C ARG A 283 -10.37 -34.21 -7.39
N ARG A 284 -9.92 -33.75 -8.57
CA ARG A 284 -9.12 -34.56 -9.52
C ARG A 284 -7.72 -34.91 -8.99
N THR A 285 -7.16 -34.08 -8.11
CA THR A 285 -5.77 -34.21 -7.64
C THR A 285 -5.62 -35.19 -6.47
N VAL A 286 -6.71 -35.76 -5.96
CA VAL A 286 -6.66 -36.73 -4.82
C VAL A 286 -5.74 -37.91 -5.09
N SER A 287 -5.54 -38.32 -6.36
CA SER A 287 -4.69 -39.45 -6.73
C SER A 287 -3.19 -39.17 -6.83
N ASN A 288 -2.72 -37.91 -6.93
CA ASN A 288 -1.31 -37.54 -7.16
C ASN A 288 -0.74 -36.55 -6.14
N SER A 289 -0.87 -36.83 -4.84
CA SER A 289 -0.53 -35.92 -3.74
C SER A 289 0.97 -35.70 -3.51
N THR A 290 1.86 -36.37 -4.22
CA THR A 290 3.33 -36.30 -3.99
C THR A 290 4.01 -35.09 -4.59
N GLN A 291 3.39 -34.37 -5.53
CA GLN A 291 3.98 -33.18 -6.14
C GLN A 291 4.02 -32.00 -5.15
N PRO A 292 5.15 -31.26 -5.08
CA PRO A 292 5.33 -30.13 -4.13
C PRO A 292 4.30 -29.02 -4.23
N CYS A 293 3.82 -28.75 -5.44
CA CYS A 293 2.90 -27.68 -5.79
C CYS A 293 1.62 -28.25 -6.45
N SER A 294 1.10 -29.36 -5.95
CA SER A 294 -0.20 -29.87 -6.41
C SER A 294 -1.31 -28.85 -6.07
N PRO A 295 -2.43 -28.80 -6.81
CA PRO A 295 -3.58 -27.94 -6.50
C PRO A 295 -4.04 -28.03 -5.04
N ARG A 296 -3.99 -29.25 -4.45
CA ARG A 296 -4.31 -29.48 -3.04
C ARG A 296 -3.33 -28.75 -2.10
N ASN A 297 -2.02 -28.80 -2.38
CA ASN A 297 -1.02 -28.12 -1.57
C ASN A 297 -1.13 -26.58 -1.69
N LEU A 298 -1.46 -26.08 -2.88
CA LEU A 298 -1.70 -24.66 -3.11
C LEU A 298 -3.03 -24.21 -2.49
N GLY A 299 -4.07 -25.05 -2.51
CA GLY A 299 -5.31 -24.83 -1.80
C GLY A 299 -5.13 -24.73 -0.28
N MET A 300 -4.26 -25.58 0.29
CA MET A 300 -3.88 -25.47 1.69
C MET A 300 -3.16 -24.13 1.99
N LEU A 301 -2.24 -23.70 1.13
CA LEU A 301 -1.56 -22.41 1.29
C LEU A 301 -2.58 -21.25 1.23
N LEU A 302 -3.48 -21.26 0.26
CA LEU A 302 -4.54 -20.26 0.13
C LEU A 302 -5.41 -20.19 1.39
N LEU A 303 -5.86 -21.35 1.89
CA LEU A 303 -6.65 -21.44 3.13
C LEU A 303 -5.87 -20.90 4.33
N LEU A 304 -4.60 -21.26 4.46
CA LEU A 304 -3.74 -20.76 5.55
C LEU A 304 -3.57 -19.25 5.48
N VAL A 305 -3.38 -18.67 4.29
CA VAL A 305 -3.29 -17.22 4.10
C VAL A 305 -4.59 -16.54 4.45
N LEU A 306 -5.72 -17.10 4.02
CA LEU A 306 -7.05 -16.58 4.37
C LEU A 306 -7.28 -16.59 5.87
N VAL A 307 -7.03 -17.72 6.54
CA VAL A 307 -7.17 -17.87 8.00
C VAL A 307 -6.22 -16.94 8.75
N ALA A 308 -4.98 -16.83 8.31
CA ALA A 308 -4.01 -15.92 8.92
C ALA A 308 -4.43 -14.45 8.76
N THR A 309 -4.91 -14.06 7.57
CA THR A 309 -5.40 -12.70 7.31
C THR A 309 -6.56 -12.36 8.21
N ILE A 310 -7.59 -13.22 8.26
CA ILE A 310 -8.76 -13.02 9.11
C ILE A 310 -8.35 -13.02 10.59
N GLY A 311 -7.54 -14.00 11.03
CA GLY A 311 -7.14 -14.16 12.42
C GLY A 311 -6.28 -13.00 12.93
N ILE A 312 -5.25 -12.59 12.18
CA ILE A 312 -4.38 -11.47 12.56
C ILE A 312 -5.17 -10.16 12.59
N PHE A 313 -6.04 -9.93 11.62
CA PHE A 313 -6.86 -8.73 11.60
C PHE A 313 -7.85 -8.70 12.77
N SER A 314 -8.61 -9.79 13.00
CA SER A 314 -9.58 -9.87 14.10
C SER A 314 -8.93 -9.85 15.48
N ALA A 315 -7.67 -10.30 15.59
CA ALA A 315 -6.88 -10.20 16.82
C ALA A 315 -6.24 -8.82 17.03
N SER A 316 -6.29 -7.95 16.03
CA SER A 316 -5.80 -6.58 16.11
C SER A 316 -6.96 -5.61 16.35
N GLN A 317 -6.68 -4.40 16.83
CA GLN A 317 -7.70 -3.35 16.93
C GLN A 317 -7.88 -2.58 15.60
N ALA A 318 -7.44 -3.15 14.48
CA ALA A 318 -7.52 -2.50 13.17
C ALA A 318 -8.97 -2.20 12.74
N GLY A 319 -9.93 -3.01 13.19
CA GLY A 319 -11.35 -2.84 12.90
C GLY A 319 -12.01 -1.62 13.54
N THR A 320 -11.41 -1.04 14.58
CA THR A 320 -11.94 0.19 15.20
C THR A 320 -11.80 1.41 14.30
N VAL A 321 -10.90 1.36 13.31
CA VAL A 321 -10.69 2.42 12.31
C VAL A 321 -11.44 2.05 11.03
N ARG A 322 -12.76 2.27 11.04
CA ARG A 322 -13.62 2.06 9.87
C ARG A 322 -13.35 3.16 8.84
N GLY A 323 -12.79 2.82 7.70
CA GLY A 323 -12.59 3.76 6.61
C GLY A 323 -11.67 3.19 5.52
N TRP A 324 -10.41 3.36 5.62
CA TRP A 324 -9.41 3.03 4.57
C TRP A 324 -8.65 1.72 4.84
N THR A 325 -9.31 0.68 5.29
CA THR A 325 -8.67 -0.51 5.85
C THR A 325 -8.44 -1.66 4.89
N VAL A 326 -8.86 -1.55 3.63
CA VAL A 326 -8.53 -2.53 2.55
C VAL A 326 -7.02 -2.78 2.46
N ARG A 327 -6.22 -1.76 2.72
CA ARG A 327 -4.75 -1.85 2.79
C ARG A 327 -4.23 -2.90 3.77
N TYR A 328 -4.97 -3.20 4.84
CA TYR A 328 -4.54 -4.17 5.83
C TYR A 328 -4.77 -5.63 5.41
N VAL A 329 -5.66 -5.88 4.47
CA VAL A 329 -5.91 -7.22 3.92
C VAL A 329 -5.30 -7.41 2.52
N ALA A 330 -4.63 -6.38 1.98
CA ALA A 330 -3.98 -6.45 0.67
C ALA A 330 -3.02 -7.64 0.49
N PRO A 331 -2.25 -8.12 1.50
CA PRO A 331 -1.40 -9.31 1.36
C PRO A 331 -2.15 -10.57 0.90
N LEU A 332 -3.44 -10.69 1.18
CA LEU A 332 -4.28 -11.78 0.68
C LEU A 332 -4.24 -11.86 -0.86
N TYR A 333 -4.17 -10.72 -1.55
CA TYR A 333 -4.22 -10.70 -3.01
C TYR A 333 -2.99 -11.36 -3.66
N VAL A 334 -1.88 -11.53 -2.95
CA VAL A 334 -0.66 -12.18 -3.51
C VAL A 334 -0.93 -13.63 -3.92
N VAL A 335 -1.87 -14.33 -3.26
CA VAL A 335 -2.25 -15.71 -3.58
C VAL A 335 -3.45 -15.83 -4.52
N VAL A 336 -4.24 -14.76 -4.69
CA VAL A 336 -5.44 -14.77 -5.56
C VAL A 336 -5.13 -15.14 -7.01
N PRO A 337 -4.06 -14.65 -7.65
CA PRO A 337 -3.70 -15.06 -9.01
C PRO A 337 -3.48 -16.56 -9.16
N VAL A 338 -2.91 -17.25 -8.16
CA VAL A 338 -2.73 -18.72 -8.19
C VAL A 338 -4.08 -19.42 -8.23
N PHE A 339 -4.99 -19.02 -7.36
CA PHE A 339 -6.35 -19.55 -7.28
C PHE A 339 -7.09 -19.38 -8.63
N LEU A 340 -7.05 -18.16 -9.20
CA LEU A 340 -7.68 -17.86 -10.48
C LEU A 340 -7.04 -18.66 -11.64
N GLY A 341 -5.71 -18.76 -11.66
CA GLY A 341 -5.00 -19.53 -12.68
C GLY A 341 -5.38 -21.01 -12.69
N ILE A 342 -5.45 -21.64 -11.52
CA ILE A 342 -5.84 -23.05 -11.40
C ILE A 342 -7.32 -23.23 -11.79
N GLY A 343 -8.21 -22.37 -11.27
CA GLY A 343 -9.64 -22.45 -11.56
C GLY A 343 -9.96 -22.28 -13.03
N LEU A 344 -9.33 -21.31 -13.70
CA LEU A 344 -9.53 -21.06 -15.13
C LEU A 344 -8.90 -22.15 -16.01
N GLU A 345 -7.77 -22.75 -15.62
CA GLU A 345 -7.20 -23.89 -16.36
C GLU A 345 -8.11 -25.10 -16.33
N GLU A 346 -8.71 -25.38 -15.17
CA GLU A 346 -9.67 -26.47 -15.03
C GLU A 346 -10.93 -26.21 -15.86
N LEU A 347 -11.45 -24.98 -15.82
CA LEU A 347 -12.57 -24.57 -16.67
C LEU A 347 -12.23 -24.65 -18.15
N TRP A 348 -11.00 -24.29 -18.54
CA TRP A 348 -10.54 -24.39 -19.93
C TRP A 348 -10.61 -25.82 -20.44
N SER A 349 -10.26 -26.80 -19.61
CA SER A 349 -10.34 -28.22 -19.97
C SER A 349 -11.78 -28.72 -20.10
N ALA A 350 -12.71 -28.13 -19.36
CA ALA A 350 -14.13 -28.53 -19.35
C ALA A 350 -14.99 -27.71 -20.33
N ALA A 351 -14.79 -26.39 -20.39
CA ALA A 351 -15.60 -25.45 -21.16
C ALA A 351 -14.78 -24.19 -21.51
N ARG A 352 -14.08 -24.19 -22.64
CA ARG A 352 -13.20 -23.08 -23.09
C ARG A 352 -13.88 -21.75 -23.12
N ALA A 353 -15.08 -21.65 -23.66
CA ALA A 353 -15.85 -20.41 -23.75
C ALA A 353 -16.11 -19.83 -22.36
N LEU A 354 -16.50 -20.67 -21.41
CA LEU A 354 -16.76 -20.25 -20.04
C LEU A 354 -15.48 -19.73 -19.36
N SER A 355 -14.33 -20.38 -19.58
CA SER A 355 -13.04 -19.89 -19.06
C SER A 355 -12.67 -18.51 -19.62
N ILE A 356 -12.84 -18.30 -20.93
CA ILE A 356 -12.56 -17.00 -21.60
C ILE A 356 -13.49 -15.91 -21.06
N VAL A 357 -14.80 -16.19 -21.00
CA VAL A 357 -15.79 -15.23 -20.51
C VAL A 357 -15.52 -14.86 -19.06
N THR A 358 -15.21 -15.86 -18.21
CA THR A 358 -14.86 -15.63 -16.81
C THR A 358 -13.58 -14.77 -16.67
N ALA A 359 -12.54 -15.10 -17.42
CA ALA A 359 -11.30 -14.29 -17.42
C ALA A 359 -11.54 -12.85 -17.87
N ALA A 360 -12.31 -12.66 -18.96
CA ALA A 360 -12.67 -11.34 -19.45
C ALA A 360 -13.51 -10.56 -18.43
N ALA A 361 -14.50 -11.20 -17.80
CA ALA A 361 -15.33 -10.59 -16.77
C ALA A 361 -14.54 -10.16 -15.52
N LEU A 362 -13.41 -10.81 -15.23
CA LEU A 362 -12.52 -10.42 -14.12
C LEU A 362 -11.52 -9.32 -14.52
N LEU A 363 -11.04 -9.30 -15.76
CA LEU A 363 -9.97 -8.39 -16.19
C LEU A 363 -10.49 -7.06 -16.76
N ILE A 364 -11.57 -7.10 -17.57
CA ILE A 364 -12.05 -5.91 -18.27
C ILE A 364 -12.54 -4.82 -17.30
N PRO A 365 -13.37 -5.11 -16.29
CA PRO A 365 -13.79 -4.10 -15.32
C PRO A 365 -12.60 -3.44 -14.62
N ASN A 366 -11.64 -4.24 -14.16
CA ASN A 366 -10.45 -3.73 -13.51
C ASN A 366 -9.62 -2.82 -14.45
N LEU A 367 -9.46 -3.22 -15.70
CA LEU A 367 -8.71 -2.42 -16.68
C LEU A 367 -9.40 -1.09 -16.97
N LEU A 368 -10.73 -1.08 -17.09
CA LEU A 368 -11.51 0.13 -17.34
C LEU A 368 -11.45 1.12 -16.17
N CYS A 369 -11.26 0.62 -14.95
CA CYS A 369 -11.18 1.46 -13.75
C CYS A 369 -9.88 2.25 -13.62
N TYR A 370 -8.82 1.88 -14.33
CA TYR A 370 -7.50 2.49 -14.15
C TYR A 370 -7.33 3.89 -14.74
N GLY A 371 -8.40 4.56 -15.11
CA GLY A 371 -8.31 5.93 -15.61
C GLY A 371 -7.39 6.03 -16.82
N LEU A 372 -7.65 5.19 -17.83
CA LEU A 372 -6.88 5.19 -19.09
C LEU A 372 -6.83 6.59 -19.71
N PRO A 373 -5.81 6.91 -20.54
CA PRO A 373 -5.73 8.17 -21.27
C PRO A 373 -7.04 8.50 -21.98
N GLY A 374 -7.58 9.72 -21.75
CA GLY A 374 -8.85 10.16 -22.30
C GLY A 374 -10.09 9.81 -21.44
N SER A 375 -9.94 9.13 -20.31
CA SER A 375 -11.07 8.89 -19.40
C SER A 375 -11.50 10.20 -18.70
N GLN A 376 -12.78 10.28 -18.34
CA GLN A 376 -13.33 11.40 -17.58
C GLN A 376 -12.62 11.56 -16.22
N LEU A 377 -12.32 10.45 -15.55
CA LEU A 377 -11.57 10.44 -14.30
C LEU A 377 -10.22 11.14 -14.44
N ARG A 378 -9.44 10.79 -15.48
CA ARG A 378 -8.14 11.42 -15.73
C ARG A 378 -8.25 12.91 -16.02
N SER A 379 -9.29 13.34 -16.72
CA SER A 379 -9.53 14.76 -16.99
C SER A 379 -9.84 15.52 -15.70
N GLN A 380 -10.66 14.95 -14.79
CA GLN A 380 -10.96 15.54 -13.49
C GLN A 380 -9.69 15.66 -12.62
N LEU A 381 -8.90 14.58 -12.52
CA LEU A 381 -7.64 14.57 -11.78
C LEU A 381 -6.64 15.62 -12.29
N THR A 382 -6.57 15.78 -13.61
CA THR A 382 -5.70 16.80 -14.22
C THR A 382 -6.17 18.22 -13.90
N ALA A 383 -7.49 18.46 -13.87
CA ALA A 383 -8.05 19.75 -13.48
C ALA A 383 -7.77 20.07 -12.01
N GLU A 384 -8.00 19.12 -11.10
CA GLU A 384 -7.73 19.27 -9.66
C GLU A 384 -6.26 19.58 -9.41
N LEU A 385 -5.34 18.87 -10.07
CA LEU A 385 -3.90 19.16 -9.97
C LEU A 385 -3.57 20.57 -10.48
N SER A 386 -4.19 21.00 -11.59
CA SER A 386 -3.98 22.35 -12.12
C SER A 386 -4.43 23.44 -11.13
N ASP A 387 -5.55 23.21 -10.46
CA ASP A 387 -6.08 24.12 -9.44
C ASP A 387 -5.15 24.18 -8.20
N TYR A 388 -4.67 23.03 -7.77
CA TYR A 388 -3.70 22.91 -6.68
C TYR A 388 -2.38 23.62 -7.02
N MET A 389 -1.83 23.44 -8.21
CA MET A 389 -0.62 24.15 -8.67
C MET A 389 -0.82 25.66 -8.79
N ARG A 390 -2.05 26.14 -9.03
CA ARG A 390 -2.38 27.57 -9.00
C ARG A 390 -2.37 28.11 -7.56
N LEU A 391 -2.94 27.33 -6.63
CA LEU A 391 -2.92 27.64 -5.20
C LEU A 391 -1.48 27.74 -4.68
N GLU A 392 -0.64 26.76 -4.97
CA GLU A 392 0.78 26.76 -4.60
C GLU A 392 1.50 28.01 -5.11
N ARG A 393 1.32 28.34 -6.39
CA ARG A 393 1.91 29.55 -7.00
C ARG A 393 1.44 30.82 -6.29
N ALA A 394 0.17 30.91 -5.94
CA ALA A 394 -0.36 32.06 -5.19
C ALA A 394 0.31 32.21 -3.83
N LEU A 395 0.49 31.12 -3.09
CA LEU A 395 1.20 31.14 -1.81
C LEU A 395 2.63 31.68 -1.94
N VAL A 396 3.38 31.18 -2.92
CA VAL A 396 4.76 31.61 -3.19
C VAL A 396 4.80 33.07 -3.65
N GLN A 397 3.92 33.50 -4.55
CA GLN A 397 3.86 34.89 -5.06
C GLN A 397 3.55 35.89 -3.94
N HIS A 398 2.73 35.52 -2.99
CA HIS A 398 2.38 36.38 -1.84
C HIS A 398 3.36 36.23 -0.67
N ASN A 399 4.48 35.52 -0.84
CA ASN A 399 5.48 35.25 0.20
C ASN A 399 4.86 34.69 1.50
N VAL A 400 3.89 33.80 1.35
CA VAL A 400 3.32 33.08 2.49
C VAL A 400 4.36 32.12 3.05
N GLN A 401 4.59 32.16 4.35
CA GLN A 401 5.59 31.35 5.04
C GLN A 401 4.94 30.21 5.83
N LEU A 402 3.70 30.43 6.29
CA LEU A 402 2.95 29.47 7.10
C LEU A 402 1.56 29.22 6.51
N VAL A 403 1.20 27.97 6.35
CA VAL A 403 -0.16 27.55 6.00
C VAL A 403 -0.71 26.67 7.11
N TYR A 404 -1.95 26.91 7.50
CA TYR A 404 -2.71 26.05 8.38
C TYR A 404 -3.83 25.38 7.59
N GLY A 405 -3.97 24.05 7.70
CA GLY A 405 -4.95 23.36 6.89
C GLY A 405 -5.13 21.89 7.23
N ASP A 406 -5.98 21.22 6.45
CA ASP A 406 -6.24 19.78 6.60
C ASP A 406 -5.01 18.94 6.24
N TYR A 407 -4.90 17.79 6.88
CA TYR A 407 -3.86 16.79 6.66
C TYR A 407 -3.65 16.45 5.17
N THR A 408 -4.72 16.41 4.40
CA THR A 408 -4.68 16.03 2.98
C THR A 408 -3.93 17.01 2.08
N TRP A 409 -3.76 18.27 2.52
CA TRP A 409 -3.15 19.32 1.70
C TRP A 409 -1.79 19.80 2.19
N VAL A 410 -1.60 19.76 3.51
CA VAL A 410 -0.40 20.37 4.12
C VAL A 410 0.88 19.65 3.72
N TYR A 411 0.84 18.34 3.56
CA TYR A 411 2.04 17.60 3.17
C TYR A 411 2.40 17.80 1.71
N ASP A 412 1.39 17.89 0.82
CA ASP A 412 1.63 18.26 -0.57
C ASP A 412 2.29 19.63 -0.69
N LEU A 413 1.80 20.62 0.06
CA LEU A 413 2.38 21.97 0.07
C LEU A 413 3.82 21.97 0.60
N ASN A 414 4.09 21.29 1.70
CA ASN A 414 5.45 21.15 2.22
C ASN A 414 6.39 20.51 1.18
N PHE A 415 5.92 19.47 0.51
CA PHE A 415 6.70 18.75 -0.49
C PHE A 415 6.95 19.58 -1.75
N ASP A 416 5.92 20.10 -2.40
CA ASP A 416 6.03 20.78 -3.68
C ASP A 416 6.74 22.13 -3.56
N THR A 417 6.60 22.80 -2.42
CA THR A 417 7.37 24.03 -2.11
C THR A 417 8.78 23.74 -1.58
N HIS A 418 9.18 22.50 -1.46
CA HIS A 418 10.44 22.09 -0.82
C HIS A 418 10.60 22.71 0.57
N GLU A 419 9.57 22.65 1.39
CA GLU A 419 9.48 23.22 2.73
C GLU A 419 9.72 24.75 2.81
N ARG A 420 9.66 25.49 1.67
CA ARG A 420 9.71 26.96 1.68
C ARG A 420 8.47 27.57 2.29
N VAL A 421 7.33 26.91 2.14
CA VAL A 421 6.09 27.17 2.87
C VAL A 421 5.96 26.09 3.93
N THR A 422 5.91 26.46 5.19
CA THR A 422 5.66 25.51 6.29
C THR A 422 4.16 25.32 6.43
N ALA A 423 3.65 24.20 5.99
CA ALA A 423 2.24 23.87 6.15
C ALA A 423 2.05 22.94 7.36
N VAL A 424 1.14 23.32 8.27
CA VAL A 424 0.91 22.65 9.55
C VAL A 424 -0.49 22.02 9.57
N PRO A 425 -0.63 20.73 9.90
CA PRO A 425 -1.92 20.07 9.97
C PRO A 425 -2.72 20.53 11.18
N LYS A 426 -4.06 20.66 11.01
CA LYS A 426 -5.02 20.99 12.06
C LYS A 426 -4.92 20.02 13.24
N VAL A 427 -4.85 18.73 12.95
CA VAL A 427 -4.79 17.66 13.95
C VAL A 427 -3.34 17.44 14.38
N PRO A 428 -2.96 17.72 15.65
CA PRO A 428 -1.57 17.55 16.11
C PRO A 428 -1.04 16.11 15.95
N ALA A 429 -1.88 15.10 16.14
CA ALA A 429 -1.49 13.70 15.97
C ALA A 429 -1.14 13.33 14.52
N ALA A 430 -1.55 14.16 13.54
CA ALA A 430 -1.22 14.03 12.13
C ALA A 430 0.07 14.79 11.75
N ASP A 431 0.72 15.51 12.67
CA ASP A 431 1.96 16.26 12.41
C ASP A 431 3.19 15.35 12.46
N CYS A 432 3.38 14.58 11.41
CA CYS A 432 4.43 13.53 11.30
C CYS A 432 5.86 14.08 11.41
N PHE A 433 6.06 15.38 11.19
CA PHE A 433 7.39 16.03 11.20
C PHE A 433 7.51 17.10 12.29
N ASP A 434 6.50 17.21 13.14
CA ASP A 434 6.44 18.21 14.22
C ASP A 434 6.63 19.65 13.71
N TYR A 435 5.96 19.98 12.60
CA TYR A 435 6.00 21.32 12.03
C TYR A 435 5.47 22.36 13.01
N GLY A 436 4.35 22.03 13.69
CA GLY A 436 3.75 22.93 14.69
C GLY A 436 4.64 23.17 15.91
N GLY A 437 5.32 22.12 16.40
CA GLY A 437 6.22 22.23 17.56
C GLY A 437 7.54 22.95 17.26
N LYS A 438 7.93 23.05 15.98
CA LYS A 438 9.18 23.74 15.55
C LYS A 438 8.98 25.21 15.19
N LEU A 439 7.76 25.70 15.23
CA LEU A 439 7.50 27.12 14.93
C LEU A 439 8.15 28.03 15.97
N SER A 440 8.71 29.13 15.49
CA SER A 440 9.27 30.18 16.33
C SER A 440 8.19 31.21 16.73
N HIS A 441 8.40 31.93 17.83
CA HIS A 441 7.63 33.12 18.21
C HIS A 441 8.10 34.35 17.42
N SER A 442 8.00 34.25 16.08
CA SER A 442 8.42 35.35 15.18
C SER A 442 7.27 35.75 14.26
N PRO A 443 7.28 36.95 13.72
CA PRO A 443 6.29 37.39 12.76
C PRO A 443 6.30 36.50 11.51
N VAL A 444 5.10 36.15 11.03
CA VAL A 444 4.95 35.25 9.86
C VAL A 444 3.75 35.69 9.00
N ARG A 445 3.94 35.68 7.69
CA ARG A 445 2.84 35.80 6.74
C ARG A 445 2.19 34.45 6.57
N TRP A 446 0.91 34.36 6.85
CA TRP A 446 0.20 33.11 6.92
C TRP A 446 -1.03 33.06 6.03
N ALA A 447 -1.49 31.85 5.74
CA ALA A 447 -2.72 31.57 5.03
C ALA A 447 -3.47 30.38 5.64
N ALA A 448 -4.78 30.38 5.47
CA ALA A 448 -5.65 29.24 5.74
C ALA A 448 -6.06 28.57 4.43
N VAL A 449 -6.10 27.22 4.41
CA VAL A 449 -6.53 26.43 3.26
C VAL A 449 -7.53 25.37 3.70
N GLY A 450 -8.70 25.31 3.05
CA GLY A 450 -9.76 24.37 3.39
C GLY A 450 -11.05 24.62 2.62
N SER A 451 -12.19 24.22 3.15
CA SER A 451 -13.50 24.64 2.67
C SER A 451 -13.73 26.13 2.97
N TYR A 452 -14.70 26.76 2.30
CA TYR A 452 -15.02 28.17 2.53
C TYR A 452 -15.32 28.47 4.01
N ASP A 453 -16.20 27.65 4.60
CA ASP A 453 -16.63 27.84 6.00
C ASP A 453 -15.48 27.62 7.00
N GLU A 454 -14.55 26.72 6.70
CA GLU A 454 -13.36 26.50 7.54
C GLU A 454 -12.43 27.71 7.50
N VAL A 455 -12.08 28.15 6.30
CA VAL A 455 -11.16 29.26 6.09
C VAL A 455 -11.70 30.56 6.72
N GLU A 456 -13.00 30.85 6.56
CA GLU A 456 -13.65 31.98 7.17
C GLU A 456 -13.68 31.91 8.72
N ARG A 457 -13.92 30.72 9.25
CA ARG A 457 -13.94 30.44 10.70
C ARG A 457 -12.57 30.61 11.31
N GLU A 458 -11.54 30.06 10.67
CA GLU A 458 -10.14 30.20 11.09
C GLU A 458 -9.72 31.67 11.13
N ALA A 459 -10.06 32.44 10.10
CA ALA A 459 -9.80 33.89 10.08
C ALA A 459 -10.46 34.63 11.23
N LYS A 460 -11.73 34.30 11.53
CA LYS A 460 -12.47 34.92 12.65
C LYS A 460 -11.85 34.63 14.01
N VAL A 461 -11.40 33.39 14.24
CA VAL A 461 -10.77 32.98 15.51
C VAL A 461 -9.54 33.81 15.85
N VAL A 462 -8.73 34.11 14.85
CA VAL A 462 -7.49 34.89 15.06
C VAL A 462 -7.63 36.38 14.72
N GLY A 463 -8.84 36.83 14.41
CA GLY A 463 -9.10 38.23 14.05
C GLY A 463 -8.42 38.67 12.77
N ALA A 464 -8.16 37.76 11.84
CA ALA A 464 -7.52 38.08 10.58
C ALA A 464 -8.53 38.61 9.54
N SER A 465 -8.07 39.56 8.73
CA SER A 465 -8.75 40.05 7.54
C SER A 465 -8.09 39.45 6.28
N GLY A 466 -8.88 39.25 5.26
CA GLY A 466 -8.47 38.75 3.96
C GLY A 466 -9.68 38.37 3.13
N THR A 467 -9.51 38.24 1.83
CA THR A 467 -10.58 37.82 0.93
C THR A 467 -10.34 36.36 0.49
N PRO A 468 -11.23 35.42 0.85
CA PRO A 468 -11.10 34.04 0.40
C PRO A 468 -11.15 33.93 -1.13
N GLN A 469 -10.20 33.20 -1.71
CA GLN A 469 -10.11 32.93 -3.15
C GLN A 469 -10.31 31.43 -3.40
N ARG A 470 -11.04 31.10 -4.45
CA ARG A 470 -11.34 29.71 -4.82
C ARG A 470 -10.32 29.11 -5.77
N TYR A 471 -9.84 27.89 -5.43
CA TYR A 471 -8.97 27.07 -6.25
C TYR A 471 -9.56 25.65 -6.34
N GLY A 472 -10.39 25.40 -7.37
CA GLY A 472 -11.12 24.14 -7.49
C GLY A 472 -12.09 23.88 -6.35
N GLN A 473 -11.83 22.86 -5.57
CA GLN A 473 -12.59 22.52 -4.37
C GLN A 473 -12.08 23.25 -3.11
N LEU A 474 -10.88 23.83 -3.17
CA LEU A 474 -10.25 24.51 -2.06
C LEU A 474 -10.50 26.02 -2.08
N TRP A 475 -10.49 26.58 -0.89
CA TRP A 475 -10.44 28.00 -0.67
C TRP A 475 -9.13 28.36 0.03
N LEU A 476 -8.54 29.45 -0.38
CA LEU A 476 -7.34 30.04 0.18
C LEU A 476 -7.68 31.42 0.73
N LEU A 477 -7.39 31.66 1.98
CA LEU A 477 -7.38 32.98 2.57
C LEU A 477 -5.95 33.32 2.97
N ILE A 478 -5.41 34.37 2.35
CA ILE A 478 -4.12 34.95 2.74
C ILE A 478 -4.43 36.13 3.66
N ALA A 479 -3.87 36.10 4.85
CA ALA A 479 -4.06 37.19 5.81
C ALA A 479 -3.43 38.49 5.29
N ASP A 480 -4.17 39.60 5.37
CA ASP A 480 -3.71 40.91 4.90
C ASP A 480 -2.49 41.41 5.69
N TYR A 481 -2.42 41.03 6.96
CA TYR A 481 -1.32 41.41 7.86
C TYR A 481 -0.61 40.16 8.40
N PRO A 482 0.71 40.20 8.57
CA PRO A 482 1.46 39.15 9.22
C PRO A 482 1.00 38.92 10.66
N SER A 483 0.95 37.65 11.10
CA SER A 483 0.84 37.35 12.52
C SER A 483 2.15 37.68 13.22
N PRO A 484 2.14 38.32 14.40
CA PRO A 484 3.36 38.60 15.14
C PRO A 484 4.02 37.36 15.74
N ASP A 485 3.28 36.27 15.89
CA ASP A 485 3.68 35.05 16.56
C ASP A 485 3.14 33.82 15.82
N ALA A 486 4.03 33.10 15.13
CA ALA A 486 3.68 31.90 14.37
C ALA A 486 3.23 30.72 15.27
N ALA A 487 3.94 30.51 16.38
CA ALA A 487 3.61 29.41 17.31
C ALA A 487 2.31 29.70 18.05
N GLY A 488 2.12 30.91 18.53
CA GLY A 488 0.87 31.36 19.18
C GLY A 488 -0.34 31.31 18.24
N LEU A 489 -0.18 31.66 16.96
CA LEU A 489 -1.22 31.55 15.94
C LEU A 489 -1.70 30.09 15.78
N VAL A 490 -0.79 29.14 15.58
CA VAL A 490 -1.14 27.73 15.41
C VAL A 490 -1.74 27.16 16.70
N ALA A 491 -1.22 27.56 17.87
CA ALA A 491 -1.80 27.13 19.16
C ALA A 491 -3.25 27.63 19.32
N ALA A 492 -3.54 28.88 18.97
CA ALA A 492 -4.89 29.45 19.01
C ALA A 492 -5.86 28.74 18.06
N LEU A 493 -5.43 28.46 16.82
CA LEU A 493 -6.22 27.74 15.83
C LEU A 493 -6.50 26.30 16.29
N ARG A 494 -5.52 25.59 16.82
CA ARG A 494 -5.69 24.22 17.36
C ARG A 494 -6.60 24.20 18.59
N ALA A 495 -6.48 25.19 19.48
CA ALA A 495 -7.31 25.28 20.69
C ALA A 495 -8.79 25.57 20.38
N SER A 496 -9.10 26.18 19.24
CA SER A 496 -10.48 26.46 18.80
C SER A 496 -11.24 25.20 18.35
N GLY A 497 -10.56 24.07 18.19
CA GLY A 497 -11.16 22.80 17.76
C GLY A 497 -11.62 22.77 16.29
N ILE A 498 -11.07 23.68 15.48
CA ILE A 498 -11.40 23.83 14.06
C ILE A 498 -10.48 22.97 13.20
#